data_f3e3ac54d6188ba80e8a38ecabdc6bb3
#
_entry.id   f3e3ac54d6188ba80e8a38ecabdc6bb3
#
_cell.length_a   1.000
_cell.length_b   1.000
_cell.length_c   1.000
_cell.angle_alpha   90.00
_cell.angle_beta   90.00
_cell.angle_gamma   90.00
#
_symmetry.space_group_name_H-M   'P 1'
#
loop_
_entity.id
_entity.type
_entity.pdbx_description
1 polymer ?
#
loop_
_entity_poly.entity_id
_entity_poly.type
_entity_poly.pdbx_seq_one_letter_code
_entity_poly.pdbx_strand_id
1 'polypeptide(L)'
;MFATNRVSATWALTILAVTAMIRAHCPSNCSCDDDTLVVLCKEGNLDVIPITLNPSIQRLMLMYNRIKIVDASFQFYGALQYVDISHNHLVNIPNKGFEAQEKLVELHLNHNKISSINNKTFIGLASLTILNLRGNYLEDLPDRLFAALPKLEELDLGANRITRIDPASFQGLTRLRVLYLDDNQLRAIPTPAFKFLGNLAEMRIGLNAFTTLDDDCFAGLGRLSVLELTGAALINISTNAFKGLTVLRRLVLTDNRLSAIPTKQLSDLNRLEDLCVGQNDFVTIEPNAFKGLANLRSIDVSGASQLSVIKKGVFNDNLNLETINFSSNKQLATIENGAFMGLPNLRNLIMRNNAFTSFAEAMVTWQELQQIDLTENPLVCECSVLWLKELLARRNTSHVNCASPAPLKDKPLNSLGSDDLSCAKYYTRQQAIVGAVFGCTVAFIALMLLLAYRFRKRLHHSLKKTFWNKETVNRKDLEYQKTFSDDEFIVRNTNTQHHTGPHGHQPQQQQQQQQQHHHHHQPQHHNSQQHNQHHGGVQHHSQPQQHKQQHHHLQNFQQHIQQQQHQHHSNDHHMMMMMAPAPPPPPPPPLHHGTYSHHNQHLYQPQQPRHQNTMPHRNDKPIPVTEL
;
A
#
# COMPACT_ATOMS: atom_id res chain seq x y z
N MET A 1 76.91 45.63 19.90
CA MET A 1 76.26 44.72 18.91
C MET A 1 75.84 43.41 19.56
N PHE A 2 75.40 43.35 20.83
CA PHE A 2 75.02 42.10 21.50
C PHE A 2 73.68 42.19 22.30
N ALA A 3 72.92 43.29 22.13
CA ALA A 3 71.64 43.46 22.84
C ALA A 3 70.34 43.14 21.97
N THR A 4 70.45 43.07 20.64
CA THR A 4 69.30 42.90 19.77
C THR A 4 68.90 41.45 19.49
N ASN A 5 69.80 40.48 19.79
CA ASN A 5 69.48 39.03 19.53
C ASN A 5 68.74 38.35 20.69
N ARG A 6 68.69 38.92 21.88
CA ARG A 6 67.94 38.31 23.01
C ARG A 6 66.44 38.61 22.97
N VAL A 7 66.04 39.76 22.42
CA VAL A 7 64.63 40.16 22.32
C VAL A 7 63.90 39.34 21.23
N SER A 8 64.56 39.04 20.12
CA SER A 8 63.97 38.22 19.02
C SER A 8 63.80 36.74 19.45
N ALA A 9 64.71 36.18 20.23
CA ALA A 9 64.62 34.80 20.71
C ALA A 9 63.53 34.61 21.75
N THR A 10 63.29 35.62 22.62
CA THR A 10 62.21 35.56 23.60
C THR A 10 60.83 35.71 22.96
N TRP A 11 60.67 36.54 21.92
CA TRP A 11 59.42 36.63 21.16
C TRP A 11 59.15 35.36 20.34
N ALA A 12 60.17 34.74 19.73
CA ALA A 12 60.03 33.47 19.04
C ALA A 12 59.66 32.32 20.00
N LEU A 13 60.25 32.27 21.19
CA LEU A 13 59.91 31.29 22.21
C LEU A 13 58.55 31.54 22.81
N THR A 14 58.09 32.79 22.99
CA THR A 14 56.74 33.10 23.45
C THR A 14 55.67 32.78 22.38
N ILE A 15 55.96 33.04 21.10
CA ILE A 15 55.10 32.67 20.00
C ILE A 15 55.04 31.14 19.88
N LEU A 16 56.17 30.43 19.99
CA LEU A 16 56.17 28.95 20.00
C LEU A 16 55.48 28.37 21.26
N ALA A 17 55.62 29.00 22.41
CA ALA A 17 54.90 28.58 23.65
C ALA A 17 53.41 28.86 23.54
N VAL A 18 52.96 29.94 22.94
CA VAL A 18 51.55 30.25 22.69
C VAL A 18 50.93 29.33 21.63
N THR A 19 51.72 29.01 20.59
CA THR A 19 51.25 28.02 19.60
C THR A 19 51.24 26.58 20.10
N ALA A 20 52.07 26.24 21.13
CA ALA A 20 52.08 24.94 21.79
C ALA A 20 50.96 24.76 22.83
N MET A 21 50.23 25.83 23.19
CA MET A 21 49.16 25.77 24.20
C MET A 21 47.75 25.66 23.64
N ILE A 22 47.55 25.74 22.34
CA ILE A 22 46.22 25.46 21.73
C ILE A 22 46.18 23.99 21.32
N ARG A 23 46.31 23.07 22.29
CA ARG A 23 45.89 21.70 22.06
C ARG A 23 44.37 21.68 22.10
N ALA A 24 43.76 21.11 21.05
CA ALA A 24 42.34 20.76 21.07
C ALA A 24 42.04 20.01 22.38
N HIS A 25 41.06 20.49 23.13
CA HIS A 25 40.67 19.87 24.39
C HIS A 25 39.38 19.08 24.16
N CYS A 26 39.46 17.77 24.34
CA CYS A 26 38.30 16.93 24.32
C CYS A 26 37.48 17.12 25.61
N PRO A 27 36.20 17.52 25.55
CA PRO A 27 35.36 17.65 26.73
C PRO A 27 35.23 16.32 27.47
N SER A 28 35.04 16.41 28.80
CA SER A 28 34.69 15.24 29.61
C SER A 28 33.40 14.60 29.05
N ASN A 29 33.34 13.29 29.02
CA ASN A 29 32.26 12.51 28.43
C ASN A 29 32.16 12.55 26.87
N CYS A 30 33.20 13.06 26.20
CA CYS A 30 33.35 12.95 24.75
C CYS A 30 34.49 11.99 24.39
N SER A 31 34.40 11.38 23.20
CA SER A 31 35.51 10.68 22.54
C SER A 31 35.93 11.52 21.35
N CYS A 32 37.20 11.92 21.32
CA CYS A 32 37.77 12.71 20.22
C CYS A 32 38.91 11.91 19.59
N ASP A 33 38.79 11.65 18.32
CA ASP A 33 39.78 10.94 17.52
C ASP A 33 40.32 11.93 16.47
N ASP A 34 41.53 12.40 16.69
CA ASP A 34 42.21 13.36 15.82
C ASP A 34 42.75 12.68 14.53
N ASP A 35 42.94 11.36 14.53
CA ASP A 35 43.42 10.64 13.35
C ASP A 35 42.29 10.44 12.34
N THR A 36 41.09 10.10 12.81
CA THR A 36 39.88 9.95 11.98
C THR A 36 39.06 11.22 11.87
N LEU A 37 39.39 12.28 12.62
CA LEU A 37 38.72 13.57 12.68
C LEU A 37 37.24 13.45 13.11
N VAL A 38 36.98 12.53 14.05
CA VAL A 38 35.65 12.21 14.57
C VAL A 38 35.54 12.60 16.03
N VAL A 39 34.46 13.30 16.38
CA VAL A 39 34.10 13.61 17.75
C VAL A 39 32.72 13.06 18.08
N LEU A 40 32.65 12.27 19.14
CA LEU A 40 31.42 11.69 19.67
C LEU A 40 31.20 12.14 21.11
N CYS A 41 30.15 12.88 21.38
CA CYS A 41 29.69 13.34 22.69
C CYS A 41 28.25 12.89 22.96
N LYS A 42 27.98 11.58 22.88
CA LYS A 42 26.66 11.02 23.15
C LYS A 42 26.39 11.05 24.66
N GLU A 43 25.23 11.59 25.09
CA GLU A 43 24.82 11.65 26.51
C GLU A 43 25.83 12.41 27.42
N GLY A 44 26.56 13.35 26.82
CA GLY A 44 27.64 14.09 27.49
C GLY A 44 27.17 15.19 28.43
N ASN A 45 25.83 15.39 28.58
CA ASN A 45 25.22 16.49 29.35
C ASN A 45 25.67 17.90 28.89
N LEU A 46 25.95 18.05 27.60
CA LEU A 46 26.37 19.31 27.00
C LEU A 46 25.18 20.26 26.86
N ASP A 47 25.33 21.50 27.35
CA ASP A 47 24.35 22.57 27.18
C ASP A 47 24.65 23.46 25.96
N VAL A 48 25.89 23.43 25.46
CA VAL A 48 26.39 24.20 24.31
C VAL A 48 27.30 23.34 23.43
N ILE A 49 27.51 23.77 22.21
CA ILE A 49 28.45 23.15 21.29
C ILE A 49 29.88 23.46 21.74
N PRO A 50 30.74 22.46 21.97
CA PRO A 50 32.11 22.70 22.42
C PRO A 50 32.91 23.48 21.38
N ILE A 51 33.64 24.52 21.82
CA ILE A 51 34.51 25.36 20.95
C ILE A 51 35.99 24.97 21.00
N THR A 52 36.35 24.01 21.85
CA THR A 52 37.72 23.59 22.09
C THR A 52 38.17 22.37 21.30
N LEU A 53 37.31 21.88 20.41
CA LEU A 53 37.60 20.70 19.59
C LEU A 53 38.62 21.05 18.50
N ASN A 54 39.22 20.02 17.87
CA ASN A 54 40.09 20.19 16.73
C ASN A 54 39.32 20.88 15.58
N PRO A 55 39.77 22.03 15.06
CA PRO A 55 39.07 22.75 13.98
C PRO A 55 38.94 21.98 12.66
N SER A 56 39.75 20.92 12.48
CA SER A 56 39.76 20.10 11.27
C SER A 56 38.77 18.93 11.30
N ILE A 57 37.99 18.79 12.40
CA ILE A 57 37.02 17.68 12.52
C ILE A 57 36.07 17.63 11.32
N GLN A 58 35.78 16.39 10.89
CA GLN A 58 34.87 16.12 9.77
C GLN A 58 33.53 15.56 10.23
N ARG A 59 33.50 14.89 11.37
CA ARG A 59 32.28 14.31 11.92
C ARG A 59 32.09 14.75 13.38
N LEU A 60 30.93 15.35 13.66
CA LEU A 60 30.56 15.83 15.00
C LEU A 60 29.22 15.23 15.41
N MET A 61 29.25 14.37 16.39
CA MET A 61 28.09 13.67 16.92
C MET A 61 27.80 14.12 18.35
N LEU A 62 26.71 14.88 18.52
CA LEU A 62 26.29 15.53 19.80
C LEU A 62 24.89 15.05 20.22
N MET A 63 24.47 13.85 19.82
CA MET A 63 23.13 13.34 20.12
C MET A 63 22.92 13.11 21.64
N TYR A 64 21.67 13.22 22.08
CA TYR A 64 21.23 12.99 23.45
C TYR A 64 21.92 13.92 24.48
N ASN A 65 21.95 15.22 24.18
CA ASN A 65 22.47 16.26 25.09
C ASN A 65 21.36 17.28 25.44
N ARG A 66 21.74 18.46 25.95
CA ARG A 66 20.84 19.53 26.37
C ARG A 66 21.02 20.82 25.58
N ILE A 67 21.60 20.73 24.39
CA ILE A 67 21.94 21.88 23.56
C ILE A 67 20.65 22.59 23.12
N LYS A 68 20.58 23.90 23.38
CA LYS A 68 19.37 24.72 23.15
C LYS A 68 19.46 25.61 21.93
N ILE A 69 20.65 25.91 21.47
CA ILE A 69 20.89 26.84 20.37
C ILE A 69 22.08 26.40 19.53
N VAL A 70 21.95 26.59 18.23
CA VAL A 70 23.07 26.60 17.30
C VAL A 70 23.67 27.99 17.32
N ASP A 71 24.83 28.13 17.97
CA ASP A 71 25.52 29.41 18.12
C ASP A 71 26.68 29.58 17.13
N ALA A 72 27.48 30.62 17.31
CA ALA A 72 28.65 30.92 16.48
C ALA A 72 29.76 29.86 16.57
N SER A 73 29.64 28.84 17.43
CA SER A 73 30.64 27.77 17.58
C SER A 73 30.89 27.01 16.29
N PHE A 74 29.88 26.84 15.42
CA PHE A 74 30.06 26.18 14.13
C PHE A 74 31.04 26.90 13.19
N GLN A 75 31.28 28.20 13.37
CA GLN A 75 32.23 28.95 12.53
C GLN A 75 33.67 28.42 12.65
N PHE A 76 33.99 27.71 13.73
CA PHE A 76 35.32 27.13 13.93
C PHE A 76 35.53 25.81 13.19
N TYR A 77 34.47 25.17 12.70
CA TYR A 77 34.50 23.81 12.14
C TYR A 77 34.12 23.74 10.68
N GLY A 78 34.79 24.52 9.82
CA GLY A 78 34.51 24.59 8.37
C GLY A 78 34.83 23.31 7.57
N ALA A 79 35.45 22.29 8.20
CA ALA A 79 35.77 21.02 7.57
C ALA A 79 34.68 19.95 7.75
N LEU A 80 33.63 20.23 8.55
CA LEU A 80 32.56 19.29 8.86
C LEU A 80 31.85 18.78 7.59
N GLN A 81 31.68 17.46 7.56
CA GLN A 81 30.93 16.72 6.53
C GLN A 81 29.68 16.05 7.11
N TYR A 82 29.71 15.73 8.39
CA TYR A 82 28.62 15.07 9.12
C TYR A 82 28.38 15.77 10.46
N VAL A 83 27.13 16.14 10.74
CA VAL A 83 26.73 16.72 12.02
C VAL A 83 25.44 16.04 12.49
N ASP A 84 25.49 15.50 13.71
CA ASP A 84 24.32 14.98 14.40
C ASP A 84 24.12 15.68 15.74
N ILE A 85 23.07 16.49 15.83
CA ILE A 85 22.61 17.16 17.05
C ILE A 85 21.19 16.67 17.39
N SER A 86 20.84 15.47 16.98
CA SER A 86 19.53 14.88 17.30
C SER A 86 19.33 14.69 18.82
N HIS A 87 18.07 14.58 19.22
CA HIS A 87 17.71 14.37 20.64
C HIS A 87 18.33 15.41 21.58
N ASN A 88 18.14 16.67 21.24
CA ASN A 88 18.58 17.82 22.03
C ASN A 88 17.38 18.75 22.37
N HIS A 89 17.64 19.99 22.71
CA HIS A 89 16.61 20.96 23.09
C HIS A 89 16.63 22.22 22.22
N LEU A 90 17.05 22.08 20.95
CA LEU A 90 17.08 23.18 19.99
C LEU A 90 15.65 23.71 19.75
N VAL A 91 15.44 25.01 19.97
CA VAL A 91 14.13 25.66 19.76
C VAL A 91 14.06 26.39 18.43
N ASN A 92 15.17 26.99 18.02
CA ASN A 92 15.31 27.65 16.73
C ASN A 92 16.74 27.51 16.21
N ILE A 93 16.90 27.78 14.92
CA ILE A 93 18.19 27.85 14.26
C ILE A 93 18.34 29.28 13.76
N PRO A 94 19.40 30.00 14.19
CA PRO A 94 19.58 31.38 13.75
C PRO A 94 19.83 31.47 12.24
N ASN A 95 19.50 32.63 11.67
CA ASN A 95 19.84 32.91 10.29
C ASN A 95 21.35 32.71 10.07
N LYS A 96 21.69 31.96 9.02
CA LYS A 96 23.09 31.67 8.69
C LYS A 96 23.86 30.92 9.78
N GLY A 97 23.17 30.15 10.62
CA GLY A 97 23.78 29.35 11.70
C GLY A 97 24.78 28.32 11.20
N PHE A 98 24.69 27.96 9.92
CA PHE A 98 25.58 27.01 9.24
C PHE A 98 26.37 27.64 8.08
N GLU A 99 26.61 28.97 8.09
CA GLU A 99 27.23 29.67 6.96
C GLU A 99 28.65 29.16 6.61
N ALA A 100 29.38 28.66 7.61
CA ALA A 100 30.74 28.13 7.44
C ALA A 100 30.82 26.66 7.01
N GLN A 101 29.67 25.93 6.95
CA GLN A 101 29.64 24.49 6.71
C GLN A 101 29.43 24.11 5.23
N GLU A 102 30.21 24.73 4.33
CA GLU A 102 30.11 24.51 2.89
C GLU A 102 30.37 23.05 2.44
N LYS A 103 31.08 22.28 3.26
CA LYS A 103 31.42 20.87 3.02
C LYS A 103 30.44 19.88 3.64
N LEU A 104 29.45 20.37 4.41
CA LEU A 104 28.52 19.49 5.11
C LEU A 104 27.66 18.71 4.12
N VAL A 105 27.63 17.38 4.31
CA VAL A 105 26.90 16.40 3.49
C VAL A 105 25.65 15.93 4.20
N GLU A 106 25.74 15.70 5.50
CA GLU A 106 24.64 15.17 6.31
C GLU A 106 24.43 16.02 7.56
N LEU A 107 23.17 16.41 7.82
CA LEU A 107 22.75 17.19 8.98
C LEU A 107 21.53 16.57 9.64
N HIS A 108 21.71 16.08 10.87
CA HIS A 108 20.66 15.50 11.70
C HIS A 108 20.26 16.42 12.83
N LEU A 109 19.02 16.92 12.78
CA LEU A 109 18.40 17.84 13.75
C LEU A 109 17.11 17.23 14.34
N ASN A 110 16.91 15.93 14.12
CA ASN A 110 15.68 15.24 14.51
C ASN A 110 15.52 15.17 16.03
N HIS A 111 14.26 15.05 16.48
CA HIS A 111 13.88 14.99 17.89
C HIS A 111 14.44 16.17 18.72
N ASN A 112 14.17 17.38 18.25
CA ASN A 112 14.41 18.63 18.93
C ASN A 112 13.09 19.37 19.21
N LYS A 113 13.15 20.67 19.48
CA LYS A 113 11.99 21.54 19.72
C LYS A 113 11.89 22.67 18.69
N ILE A 114 12.46 22.47 17.49
CA ILE A 114 12.52 23.50 16.45
C ILE A 114 11.09 23.78 15.97
N SER A 115 10.64 25.02 16.19
CA SER A 115 9.28 25.45 15.84
C SER A 115 9.23 26.34 14.61
N SER A 116 10.35 26.95 14.22
CA SER A 116 10.41 27.82 13.05
C SER A 116 11.75 27.78 12.36
N ILE A 117 11.70 27.81 11.03
CA ILE A 117 12.84 27.91 10.12
C ILE A 117 12.47 28.83 8.95
N ASN A 118 13.45 29.45 8.31
CA ASN A 118 13.21 30.35 7.21
C ASN A 118 14.26 30.18 6.10
N ASN A 119 14.12 30.90 4.99
CA ASN A 119 14.98 30.79 3.82
C ASN A 119 16.46 31.21 4.05
N LYS A 120 16.80 31.75 5.23
CA LYS A 120 18.18 32.08 5.61
C LYS A 120 18.79 31.06 6.57
N THR A 121 17.99 30.10 7.06
CA THR A 121 18.41 29.11 8.06
C THR A 121 19.53 28.22 7.53
N PHE A 122 19.41 27.76 6.29
CA PHE A 122 20.31 26.78 5.67
C PHE A 122 21.35 27.39 4.71
N ILE A 123 21.57 28.70 4.78
CA ILE A 123 22.64 29.35 4.01
C ILE A 123 23.99 28.78 4.44
N GLY A 124 24.86 28.42 3.47
CA GLY A 124 26.15 27.78 3.67
C GLY A 124 26.15 26.28 3.36
N LEU A 125 24.99 25.61 3.34
CA LEU A 125 24.87 24.17 3.20
C LEU A 125 24.77 23.71 1.71
N ALA A 126 25.55 24.31 0.84
CA ALA A 126 25.49 24.04 -0.61
C ALA A 126 25.87 22.59 -1.01
N SER A 127 26.53 21.83 -0.11
CA SER A 127 26.90 20.43 -0.36
C SER A 127 25.99 19.42 0.32
N LEU A 128 24.98 19.88 1.06
CA LEU A 128 24.11 19.00 1.84
C LEU A 128 23.29 18.07 0.93
N THR A 129 23.33 16.78 1.25
CA THR A 129 22.56 15.72 0.58
C THR A 129 21.46 15.15 1.46
N ILE A 130 21.64 15.11 2.77
CA ILE A 130 20.66 14.58 3.73
C ILE A 130 20.37 15.64 4.80
N LEU A 131 19.08 15.97 4.97
CA LEU A 131 18.59 16.83 6.04
C LEU A 131 17.46 16.12 6.79
N ASN A 132 17.70 15.84 8.07
CA ASN A 132 16.70 15.24 8.95
C ASN A 132 16.20 16.24 9.98
N LEU A 133 14.91 16.61 9.88
CA LEU A 133 14.17 17.50 10.78
C LEU A 133 13.00 16.79 11.47
N ARG A 134 12.96 15.43 11.42
CA ARG A 134 11.90 14.62 12.00
C ARG A 134 11.71 14.89 13.49
N GLY A 135 10.47 14.83 13.98
CA GLY A 135 10.19 14.91 15.41
C GLY A 135 10.48 16.30 16.00
N ASN A 136 10.15 17.35 15.28
CA ASN A 136 10.24 18.73 15.73
C ASN A 136 8.84 19.37 15.87
N TYR A 137 8.75 20.69 15.97
CA TYR A 137 7.51 21.43 16.18
C TYR A 137 7.22 22.40 15.02
N LEU A 138 7.66 22.06 13.80
CA LEU A 138 7.43 22.88 12.60
C LEU A 138 5.93 22.90 12.26
N GLU A 139 5.34 24.09 12.07
CA GLU A 139 3.92 24.26 11.74
C GLU A 139 3.71 24.70 10.28
N ASP A 140 4.65 25.45 9.73
CA ASP A 140 4.63 25.96 8.38
C ASP A 140 5.94 25.73 7.64
N LEU A 141 5.87 25.52 6.33
CA LEU A 141 7.03 25.56 5.45
C LEU A 141 6.91 26.80 4.54
N PRO A 142 7.66 27.89 4.82
CA PRO A 142 7.55 29.14 4.07
C PRO A 142 8.17 29.05 2.67
N ASP A 143 7.89 30.08 1.87
CA ASP A 143 8.40 30.23 0.51
C ASP A 143 9.94 30.12 0.46
N ARG A 144 10.43 29.37 -0.55
CA ARG A 144 11.87 29.17 -0.82
C ARG A 144 12.70 28.69 0.37
N LEU A 145 12.10 27.98 1.29
CA LEU A 145 12.75 27.53 2.52
C LEU A 145 14.05 26.77 2.27
N PHE A 146 14.05 25.88 1.29
CA PHE A 146 15.18 25.01 0.98
C PHE A 146 16.00 25.45 -0.24
N ALA A 147 15.85 26.70 -0.71
CA ALA A 147 16.53 27.18 -1.92
C ALA A 147 18.06 27.17 -1.84
N ALA A 148 18.63 27.18 -0.63
CA ALA A 148 20.08 27.09 -0.39
C ALA A 148 20.63 25.65 -0.48
N LEU A 149 19.80 24.62 -0.76
CA LEU A 149 20.17 23.20 -0.71
C LEU A 149 20.08 22.52 -2.10
N PRO A 150 20.85 22.93 -3.10
CA PRO A 150 20.69 22.45 -4.48
C PRO A 150 21.10 20.99 -4.68
N LYS A 151 21.83 20.39 -3.73
CA LYS A 151 22.29 19.00 -3.79
C LYS A 151 21.47 18.05 -2.92
N LEU A 152 20.45 18.54 -2.22
CA LEU A 152 19.67 17.72 -1.31
C LEU A 152 18.97 16.58 -2.05
N GLU A 153 19.19 15.35 -1.56
CA GLU A 153 18.63 14.11 -2.09
C GLU A 153 17.58 13.50 -1.17
N GLU A 154 17.72 13.70 0.15
CA GLU A 154 16.79 13.21 1.16
C GLU A 154 16.41 14.32 2.13
N LEU A 155 15.09 14.46 2.38
CA LEU A 155 14.52 15.42 3.32
C LEU A 155 13.48 14.73 4.21
N ASP A 156 13.76 14.68 5.51
CA ASP A 156 12.82 14.14 6.50
C ASP A 156 12.19 15.28 7.31
N LEU A 157 10.90 15.49 7.13
CA LEU A 157 10.03 16.43 7.82
C LEU A 157 8.91 15.68 8.60
N GLY A 158 9.02 14.37 8.73
CA GLY A 158 8.03 13.55 9.44
C GLY A 158 7.90 13.91 10.92
N ALA A 159 6.82 13.47 11.55
CA ALA A 159 6.55 13.69 12.96
C ALA A 159 6.71 15.15 13.40
N ASN A 160 6.13 16.08 12.65
CA ASN A 160 6.06 17.49 12.94
C ASN A 160 4.59 17.95 13.15
N ARG A 161 4.33 19.25 13.07
CA ARG A 161 2.98 19.82 13.19
C ARG A 161 2.56 20.57 11.93
N ILE A 162 3.11 20.18 10.77
CA ILE A 162 2.96 20.92 9.52
C ILE A 162 1.50 20.90 9.07
N THR A 163 0.91 22.09 9.01
CA THR A 163 -0.45 22.33 8.52
C THR A 163 -0.45 22.94 7.14
N ARG A 164 0.62 23.66 6.76
CA ARG A 164 0.72 24.44 5.52
C ARG A 164 2.12 24.35 4.91
N ILE A 165 2.14 24.15 3.59
CA ILE A 165 3.34 24.17 2.76
C ILE A 165 3.12 25.19 1.66
N ASP A 166 3.93 26.25 1.62
CA ASP A 166 3.81 27.26 0.59
C ASP A 166 4.18 26.69 -0.79
N PRO A 167 3.55 27.15 -1.88
CA PRO A 167 3.75 26.61 -3.22
C PRO A 167 5.19 26.60 -3.74
N ALA A 168 6.07 27.44 -3.20
CA ALA A 168 7.47 27.47 -3.59
C ALA A 168 8.44 27.00 -2.48
N SER A 169 7.94 26.36 -1.40
CA SER A 169 8.77 25.87 -0.29
C SER A 169 9.90 24.96 -0.76
N PHE A 170 9.62 24.09 -1.71
CA PHE A 170 10.59 23.13 -2.28
C PHE A 170 11.36 23.65 -3.49
N GLN A 171 11.24 24.94 -3.82
CA GLN A 171 11.99 25.52 -4.93
C GLN A 171 13.51 25.37 -4.70
N GLY A 172 14.22 24.86 -5.71
CA GLY A 172 15.65 24.59 -5.65
C GLY A 172 16.03 23.13 -5.38
N LEU A 173 15.10 22.30 -4.88
CA LEU A 173 15.35 20.88 -4.57
C LEU A 173 15.33 19.99 -5.82
N THR A 174 16.12 20.34 -6.82
CA THR A 174 16.11 19.65 -8.13
C THR A 174 16.68 18.24 -8.10
N ARG A 175 17.38 17.85 -7.01
CA ARG A 175 17.96 16.52 -6.84
C ARG A 175 17.20 15.66 -5.83
N LEU A 176 16.16 16.19 -5.20
CA LEU A 176 15.44 15.46 -4.16
C LEU A 176 14.85 14.16 -4.70
N ARG A 177 15.14 13.07 -4.03
CA ARG A 177 14.69 11.70 -4.36
C ARG A 177 13.77 11.12 -3.32
N VAL A 178 13.96 11.49 -2.06
CA VAL A 178 13.20 10.94 -0.92
C VAL A 178 12.65 12.10 -0.09
N LEU A 179 11.34 12.07 0.17
CA LEU A 179 10.65 13.07 1.00
C LEU A 179 9.73 12.37 2.00
N TYR A 180 9.96 12.63 3.29
CA TYR A 180 9.09 12.21 4.37
C TYR A 180 8.29 13.41 4.89
N LEU A 181 6.97 13.30 4.85
CA LEU A 181 5.97 14.25 5.37
C LEU A 181 4.93 13.52 6.24
N ASP A 182 5.19 12.25 6.57
CA ASP A 182 4.31 11.44 7.40
C ASP A 182 4.21 11.99 8.83
N ASP A 183 3.10 11.67 9.50
CA ASP A 183 2.84 12.10 10.88
C ASP A 183 2.90 13.63 11.03
N ASN A 184 2.03 14.32 10.27
CA ASN A 184 1.85 15.77 10.28
C ASN A 184 0.36 16.13 10.35
N GLN A 185 -0.01 17.39 10.10
CA GLN A 185 -1.38 17.88 10.21
C GLN A 185 -1.93 18.45 8.89
N LEU A 186 -1.41 17.96 7.75
CA LEU A 186 -1.86 18.37 6.42
C LEU A 186 -3.31 17.94 6.19
N ARG A 187 -4.17 18.88 5.78
CA ARG A 187 -5.59 18.63 5.49
C ARG A 187 -5.86 18.34 4.01
N ALA A 188 -4.90 18.59 3.16
CA ALA A 188 -4.93 18.29 1.74
C ALA A 188 -3.51 18.05 1.22
N ILE A 189 -3.39 17.37 0.09
CA ILE A 189 -2.11 17.18 -0.60
C ILE A 189 -1.61 18.53 -1.12
N PRO A 190 -0.37 18.94 -0.82
CA PRO A 190 0.17 20.26 -1.22
C PRO A 190 0.67 20.23 -2.69
N THR A 191 -0.18 19.87 -3.63
CA THR A 191 0.12 19.70 -5.05
C THR A 191 0.90 20.86 -5.68
N PRO A 192 0.59 22.15 -5.39
CA PRO A 192 1.33 23.25 -5.98
C PRO A 192 2.82 23.28 -5.64
N ALA A 193 3.22 22.70 -4.49
CA ALA A 193 4.60 22.61 -4.06
C ALA A 193 5.39 21.51 -4.79
N PHE A 194 4.71 20.45 -5.26
CA PHE A 194 5.33 19.29 -5.88
C PHE A 194 5.93 19.54 -7.28
N LYS A 195 5.54 20.63 -7.94
CA LYS A 195 6.08 21.00 -9.27
C LYS A 195 7.60 21.14 -9.33
N PHE A 196 8.26 21.33 -8.19
CA PHE A 196 9.71 21.45 -8.10
C PHE A 196 10.40 20.10 -7.84
N LEU A 197 9.65 19.03 -7.58
CA LEU A 197 10.14 17.73 -7.16
C LEU A 197 10.15 16.68 -8.30
N GLY A 198 10.45 17.09 -9.52
CA GLY A 198 10.38 16.21 -10.70
C GLY A 198 11.31 14.98 -10.67
N ASN A 199 12.27 14.91 -9.75
CA ASN A 199 13.16 13.76 -9.55
C ASN A 199 12.79 12.89 -8.34
N LEU A 200 11.69 13.22 -7.64
CA LEU A 200 11.26 12.48 -6.46
C LEU A 200 10.93 11.04 -6.83
N ALA A 201 11.53 10.09 -6.11
CA ALA A 201 11.36 8.66 -6.30
C ALA A 201 10.55 7.99 -5.18
N GLU A 202 10.63 8.53 -3.96
CA GLU A 202 9.91 8.02 -2.79
C GLU A 202 9.27 9.16 -2.02
N MET A 203 8.00 8.98 -1.65
CA MET A 203 7.24 9.90 -0.79
C MET A 203 6.47 9.12 0.28
N ARG A 204 6.63 9.55 1.54
CA ARG A 204 5.77 9.13 2.64
C ARG A 204 5.00 10.35 3.13
N ILE A 205 3.68 10.27 3.10
CA ILE A 205 2.79 11.37 3.47
C ILE A 205 1.57 10.87 4.26
N GLY A 206 1.62 9.64 4.74
CA GLY A 206 0.61 9.05 5.62
C GLY A 206 0.51 9.74 6.98
N LEU A 207 -0.35 9.26 7.87
CA LEU A 207 -0.57 9.82 9.21
C LEU A 207 -0.77 11.34 9.19
N ASN A 208 -1.61 11.81 8.27
CA ASN A 208 -2.01 13.21 8.13
C ASN A 208 -3.54 13.36 8.29
N ALA A 209 -4.08 14.57 8.11
CA ALA A 209 -5.49 14.87 8.35
C ALA A 209 -6.33 15.00 7.07
N PHE A 210 -5.85 14.55 5.90
CA PHE A 210 -6.63 14.59 4.67
C PHE A 210 -7.45 13.31 4.51
N THR A 211 -8.76 13.48 4.22
CA THR A 211 -9.71 12.36 4.08
C THR A 211 -10.00 11.99 2.62
N THR A 212 -9.54 12.81 1.68
CA THR A 212 -9.75 12.64 0.25
C THR A 212 -8.47 12.88 -0.53
N LEU A 213 -8.31 12.16 -1.63
CA LEU A 213 -7.34 12.48 -2.66
C LEU A 213 -8.09 13.05 -3.87
N ASP A 214 -7.79 14.30 -4.21
CA ASP A 214 -8.41 14.99 -5.34
C ASP A 214 -7.77 14.59 -6.68
N ASP A 215 -8.39 14.94 -7.79
CA ASP A 215 -7.84 14.73 -9.12
C ASP A 215 -6.47 15.43 -9.27
N ASP A 216 -5.54 14.78 -9.95
CA ASP A 216 -4.20 15.30 -10.23
C ASP A 216 -3.40 15.72 -8.99
N CYS A 217 -3.73 15.22 -7.78
CA CYS A 217 -3.12 15.68 -6.52
C CYS A 217 -1.62 15.38 -6.41
N PHE A 218 -1.07 14.45 -7.20
CA PHE A 218 0.37 14.17 -7.31
C PHE A 218 0.98 14.68 -8.62
N ALA A 219 0.38 15.67 -9.26
CA ALA A 219 0.88 16.24 -10.50
C ALA A 219 2.32 16.76 -10.33
N GLY A 220 3.19 16.48 -11.31
CA GLY A 220 4.62 16.84 -11.28
C GLY A 220 5.54 15.73 -10.76
N LEU A 221 5.02 14.66 -10.17
CA LEU A 221 5.79 13.55 -9.59
C LEU A 221 5.96 12.36 -10.55
N GLY A 222 6.24 12.61 -11.82
CA GLY A 222 6.30 11.57 -12.86
C GLY A 222 7.40 10.50 -12.67
N ARG A 223 8.33 10.68 -11.71
CA ARG A 223 9.37 9.70 -11.36
C ARG A 223 9.11 8.97 -10.05
N LEU A 224 7.97 9.23 -9.40
CA LEU A 224 7.63 8.59 -8.14
C LEU A 224 7.44 7.10 -8.34
N SER A 225 8.23 6.30 -7.63
CA SER A 225 8.20 4.83 -7.65
C SER A 225 7.60 4.23 -6.38
N VAL A 226 7.65 4.93 -5.26
CA VAL A 226 7.10 4.51 -3.97
C VAL A 226 6.25 5.64 -3.40
N LEU A 227 4.98 5.33 -3.09
CA LEU A 227 4.05 6.25 -2.42
C LEU A 227 3.43 5.57 -1.21
N GLU A 228 3.67 6.14 -0.01
CA GLU A 228 3.09 5.65 1.25
C GLU A 228 2.09 6.64 1.81
N LEU A 229 0.85 6.17 1.97
CA LEU A 229 -0.33 6.89 2.45
C LEU A 229 -0.95 6.18 3.68
N THR A 230 -0.14 5.47 4.46
CA THR A 230 -0.59 4.72 5.64
C THR A 230 -1.21 5.65 6.68
N GLY A 231 -2.38 5.30 7.22
CA GLY A 231 -3.00 6.02 8.34
C GLY A 231 -3.45 7.44 8.01
N ALA A 232 -3.69 7.76 6.73
CA ALA A 232 -4.08 9.10 6.30
C ALA A 232 -5.58 9.38 6.50
N ALA A 233 -6.34 8.44 7.08
CA ALA A 233 -7.79 8.50 7.28
C ALA A 233 -8.61 8.66 5.98
N LEU A 234 -8.10 8.17 4.84
CA LEU A 234 -8.72 8.28 3.53
C LEU A 234 -10.07 7.55 3.47
N ILE A 235 -11.10 8.28 3.05
CA ILE A 235 -12.44 7.76 2.81
C ILE A 235 -12.69 7.65 1.30
N ASN A 236 -12.17 8.61 0.52
CA ASN A 236 -12.41 8.68 -0.91
C ASN A 236 -11.14 9.02 -1.71
N ILE A 237 -11.04 8.44 -2.89
CA ILE A 237 -9.98 8.70 -3.86
C ILE A 237 -10.64 9.06 -5.19
N SER A 238 -10.40 10.28 -5.69
CA SER A 238 -10.92 10.75 -6.97
C SER A 238 -10.38 9.93 -8.14
N THR A 239 -11.13 9.86 -9.22
CA THR A 239 -10.81 8.98 -10.36
C THR A 239 -9.40 9.19 -10.92
N ASN A 240 -8.94 10.44 -10.99
CA ASN A 240 -7.64 10.81 -11.55
C ASN A 240 -6.59 11.15 -10.48
N ALA A 241 -6.79 10.72 -9.22
CA ALA A 241 -5.88 11.06 -8.12
C ALA A 241 -4.43 10.63 -8.39
N PHE A 242 -4.23 9.45 -8.97
CA PHE A 242 -2.91 8.89 -9.28
C PHE A 242 -2.44 9.16 -10.72
N LYS A 243 -3.15 10.01 -11.47
CA LYS A 243 -2.80 10.33 -12.84
C LYS A 243 -1.39 10.93 -12.94
N GLY A 244 -0.60 10.43 -13.88
CA GLY A 244 0.79 10.85 -14.08
C GLY A 244 1.83 10.04 -13.31
N LEU A 245 1.44 9.17 -12.37
CA LEU A 245 2.34 8.27 -11.64
C LEU A 245 2.72 7.03 -12.46
N THR A 246 3.22 7.24 -13.68
CA THR A 246 3.42 6.18 -14.70
C THR A 246 4.53 5.18 -14.37
N VAL A 247 5.37 5.46 -13.37
CA VAL A 247 6.47 4.58 -12.95
C VAL A 247 6.29 4.04 -11.54
N LEU A 248 5.11 4.26 -10.91
CA LEU A 248 4.84 3.80 -9.57
C LEU A 248 4.90 2.28 -9.50
N ARG A 249 5.70 1.76 -8.56
CA ARG A 249 5.89 0.33 -8.31
C ARG A 249 5.29 -0.14 -7.00
N ARG A 250 5.33 0.71 -5.98
CA ARG A 250 4.80 0.40 -4.66
C ARG A 250 3.82 1.47 -4.21
N LEU A 251 2.62 1.03 -3.81
CA LEU A 251 1.58 1.89 -3.25
C LEU A 251 1.09 1.30 -1.93
N VAL A 252 1.15 2.09 -0.87
CA VAL A 252 0.66 1.70 0.45
C VAL A 252 -0.53 2.58 0.83
N LEU A 253 -1.69 1.95 0.99
CA LEU A 253 -2.96 2.55 1.42
C LEU A 253 -3.47 1.90 2.72
N THR A 254 -2.59 1.24 3.47
CA THR A 254 -2.92 0.54 4.71
C THR A 254 -3.41 1.51 5.79
N ASP A 255 -4.28 1.04 6.69
CA ASP A 255 -4.80 1.82 7.82
C ASP A 255 -5.53 3.10 7.37
N ASN A 256 -6.52 2.91 6.47
CA ASN A 256 -7.39 3.96 5.98
C ASN A 256 -8.87 3.55 6.19
N ARG A 257 -9.81 4.33 5.65
CA ARG A 257 -11.27 4.10 5.79
C ARG A 257 -11.96 3.82 4.46
N LEU A 258 -11.24 3.17 3.54
CA LEU A 258 -11.78 2.83 2.22
C LEU A 258 -12.84 1.72 2.38
N SER A 259 -14.03 1.96 1.88
CA SER A 259 -15.14 0.98 1.92
C SER A 259 -15.09 -0.05 0.79
N ALA A 260 -14.26 0.17 -0.22
CA ALA A 260 -14.03 -0.73 -1.35
C ALA A 260 -12.64 -0.52 -1.93
N ILE A 261 -12.11 -1.53 -2.65
CA ILE A 261 -10.88 -1.39 -3.43
C ILE A 261 -11.09 -0.33 -4.51
N PRO A 262 -10.23 0.70 -4.62
CA PRO A 262 -10.41 1.78 -5.60
C PRO A 262 -9.95 1.34 -7.02
N THR A 263 -10.61 0.33 -7.57
CA THR A 263 -10.24 -0.35 -8.82
C THR A 263 -10.01 0.61 -9.98
N LYS A 264 -10.94 1.57 -10.17
CA LYS A 264 -10.87 2.52 -11.28
C LYS A 264 -9.67 3.45 -11.18
N GLN A 265 -9.36 3.89 -9.95
CA GLN A 265 -8.24 4.77 -9.65
C GLN A 265 -6.89 4.09 -9.81
N LEU A 266 -6.85 2.78 -9.52
CA LEU A 266 -5.63 1.97 -9.62
C LEU A 266 -5.35 1.47 -11.03
N SER A 267 -6.37 1.37 -11.91
CA SER A 267 -6.28 0.69 -13.20
C SER A 267 -5.21 1.25 -14.16
N ASP A 268 -4.82 2.51 -13.99
CA ASP A 268 -3.80 3.18 -14.82
C ASP A 268 -2.37 2.98 -14.31
N LEU A 269 -2.20 2.39 -13.12
CA LEU A 269 -0.89 2.13 -12.51
C LEU A 269 -0.25 0.86 -13.08
N ASN A 270 0.00 0.84 -14.38
CA ASN A 270 0.43 -0.34 -15.13
C ASN A 270 1.77 -0.95 -14.67
N ARG A 271 2.59 -0.21 -13.92
CA ARG A 271 3.88 -0.67 -13.40
C ARG A 271 3.85 -1.05 -11.93
N LEU A 272 2.67 -1.03 -11.31
CA LEU A 272 2.54 -1.37 -9.90
C LEU A 272 2.90 -2.85 -9.67
N GLU A 273 3.84 -3.08 -8.76
CA GLU A 273 4.35 -4.39 -8.38
C GLU A 273 3.88 -4.79 -6.97
N ASP A 274 3.81 -3.82 -6.05
CA ASP A 274 3.41 -4.04 -4.66
C ASP A 274 2.24 -3.14 -4.28
N LEU A 275 1.15 -3.72 -3.78
CA LEU A 275 -0.02 -3.02 -3.30
C LEU A 275 -0.36 -3.46 -1.87
N CYS A 276 -0.34 -2.52 -0.92
CA CYS A 276 -0.77 -2.75 0.44
C CYS A 276 -2.05 -1.95 0.71
N VAL A 277 -3.16 -2.64 0.96
CA VAL A 277 -4.48 -2.04 1.22
C VAL A 277 -5.14 -2.60 2.49
N GLY A 278 -4.36 -3.25 3.35
CA GLY A 278 -4.84 -3.80 4.63
C GLY A 278 -5.42 -2.74 5.56
N GLN A 279 -6.05 -3.18 6.66
CA GLN A 279 -6.62 -2.28 7.69
C GLN A 279 -7.52 -1.19 7.11
N ASN A 280 -8.44 -1.57 6.21
CA ASN A 280 -9.47 -0.71 5.64
C ASN A 280 -10.87 -1.26 5.97
N ASP A 281 -11.93 -0.51 5.60
CA ASP A 281 -13.32 -0.79 6.00
C ASP A 281 -14.11 -1.61 4.95
N PHE A 282 -13.46 -2.20 3.96
CA PHE A 282 -14.18 -3.01 2.98
C PHE A 282 -14.65 -4.36 3.54
N VAL A 283 -15.88 -4.73 3.20
CA VAL A 283 -16.54 -5.96 3.66
C VAL A 283 -16.30 -7.13 2.70
N THR A 284 -16.21 -6.83 1.41
CA THR A 284 -16.01 -7.81 0.34
C THR A 284 -14.97 -7.32 -0.65
N ILE A 285 -14.25 -8.26 -1.28
CA ILE A 285 -13.42 -7.97 -2.44
C ILE A 285 -14.14 -8.50 -3.68
N GLU A 286 -14.59 -7.56 -4.52
CA GLU A 286 -15.43 -7.82 -5.67
C GLU A 286 -14.64 -8.39 -6.87
N PRO A 287 -15.30 -9.05 -7.84
CA PRO A 287 -14.65 -9.52 -9.07
C PRO A 287 -13.92 -8.37 -9.78
N ASN A 288 -12.74 -8.66 -10.32
CA ASN A 288 -11.87 -7.68 -11.00
C ASN A 288 -11.45 -6.48 -10.13
N ALA A 289 -11.41 -6.62 -8.81
CA ALA A 289 -11.00 -5.55 -7.90
C ALA A 289 -9.62 -4.97 -8.23
N PHE A 290 -8.71 -5.78 -8.78
CA PHE A 290 -7.35 -5.38 -9.15
C PHE A 290 -7.13 -5.36 -10.67
N LYS A 291 -8.20 -5.05 -11.41
CA LYS A 291 -8.17 -4.95 -12.88
C LYS A 291 -7.16 -3.87 -13.32
N GLY A 292 -6.40 -4.17 -14.40
CA GLY A 292 -5.41 -3.27 -14.98
C GLY A 292 -4.02 -3.36 -14.34
N LEU A 293 -3.88 -4.02 -13.17
CA LEU A 293 -2.61 -4.19 -12.47
C LEU A 293 -1.86 -5.43 -12.95
N ALA A 294 -1.53 -5.49 -14.24
CA ALA A 294 -0.94 -6.67 -14.87
C ALA A 294 0.46 -7.04 -14.33
N ASN A 295 1.20 -6.07 -13.78
CA ASN A 295 2.54 -6.29 -13.22
C ASN A 295 2.54 -6.54 -11.70
N LEU A 296 1.36 -6.63 -11.06
CA LEU A 296 1.25 -6.84 -9.63
C LEU A 296 1.86 -8.20 -9.24
N ARG A 297 2.84 -8.17 -8.31
CA ARG A 297 3.56 -9.32 -7.78
C ARG A 297 3.16 -9.63 -6.35
N SER A 298 2.91 -8.58 -5.57
CA SER A 298 2.60 -8.71 -4.15
C SER A 298 1.36 -7.90 -3.80
N ILE A 299 0.46 -8.54 -3.06
CA ILE A 299 -0.70 -7.87 -2.49
C ILE A 299 -0.82 -8.18 -1.01
N ASP A 300 -1.00 -7.13 -0.21
CA ASP A 300 -1.29 -7.22 1.21
C ASP A 300 -2.64 -6.60 1.54
N VAL A 301 -3.54 -7.43 2.06
CA VAL A 301 -4.88 -7.06 2.51
C VAL A 301 -5.06 -7.51 3.97
N SER A 302 -4.01 -7.41 4.76
CA SER A 302 -4.03 -7.86 6.15
C SER A 302 -4.77 -6.88 7.06
N GLY A 303 -5.42 -7.41 8.11
CA GLY A 303 -6.01 -6.61 9.18
C GLY A 303 -7.30 -5.85 8.81
N ALA A 304 -7.93 -6.11 7.68
CA ALA A 304 -9.22 -5.54 7.31
C ALA A 304 -10.32 -6.18 8.16
N SER A 305 -10.67 -5.53 9.27
CA SER A 305 -11.50 -6.13 10.35
C SER A 305 -12.91 -6.53 9.92
N GLN A 306 -13.45 -5.93 8.87
CA GLN A 306 -14.80 -6.18 8.34
C GLN A 306 -14.80 -7.13 7.13
N LEU A 307 -13.63 -7.43 6.54
CA LEU A 307 -13.54 -8.30 5.37
C LEU A 307 -14.03 -9.71 5.70
N SER A 308 -15.07 -10.16 5.01
CA SER A 308 -15.73 -11.45 5.24
C SER A 308 -15.68 -12.39 4.03
N VAL A 309 -15.65 -11.84 2.81
CA VAL A 309 -15.75 -12.63 1.57
C VAL A 309 -14.77 -12.12 0.50
N ILE A 310 -14.07 -13.05 -0.13
CA ILE A 310 -13.31 -12.82 -1.38
C ILE A 310 -14.06 -13.51 -2.51
N LYS A 311 -14.50 -12.74 -3.50
CA LYS A 311 -15.31 -13.26 -4.60
C LYS A 311 -14.48 -13.89 -5.71
N LYS A 312 -15.13 -14.72 -6.52
CA LYS A 312 -14.53 -15.34 -7.71
C LYS A 312 -14.05 -14.26 -8.69
N GLY A 313 -12.89 -14.49 -9.33
CA GLY A 313 -12.39 -13.62 -10.40
C GLY A 313 -11.78 -12.29 -9.90
N VAL A 314 -11.45 -12.21 -8.63
CA VAL A 314 -10.76 -11.04 -8.02
C VAL A 314 -9.45 -10.73 -8.74
N PHE A 315 -8.67 -11.76 -9.11
CA PHE A 315 -7.32 -11.66 -9.67
C PHE A 315 -7.22 -12.04 -11.16
N ASN A 316 -8.30 -11.92 -11.94
CA ASN A 316 -8.32 -12.36 -13.35
C ASN A 316 -7.19 -11.74 -14.20
N ASP A 317 -6.80 -10.50 -13.93
CA ASP A 317 -5.80 -9.76 -14.71
C ASP A 317 -4.38 -9.82 -14.09
N ASN A 318 -4.20 -10.49 -12.93
CA ASN A 318 -3.00 -10.39 -12.12
C ASN A 318 -2.12 -11.65 -12.21
N LEU A 319 -1.78 -12.07 -13.43
CA LEU A 319 -1.07 -13.33 -13.71
C LEU A 319 0.36 -13.37 -13.12
N ASN A 320 0.93 -12.21 -12.77
CA ASN A 320 2.26 -12.08 -12.21
C ASN A 320 2.30 -12.13 -10.68
N LEU A 321 1.15 -12.36 -10.00
CA LEU A 321 1.10 -12.45 -8.55
C LEU A 321 1.96 -13.62 -8.04
N GLU A 322 2.87 -13.27 -7.14
CA GLU A 322 3.79 -14.16 -6.45
C GLU A 322 3.42 -14.33 -4.97
N THR A 323 2.92 -13.25 -4.35
CA THR A 323 2.61 -13.21 -2.92
C THR A 323 1.21 -12.63 -2.67
N ILE A 324 0.42 -13.36 -1.88
CA ILE A 324 -0.89 -12.92 -1.39
C ILE A 324 -0.89 -13.02 0.13
N ASN A 325 -1.11 -11.90 0.81
CA ASN A 325 -1.28 -11.82 2.26
C ASN A 325 -2.69 -11.36 2.62
N PHE A 326 -3.47 -12.25 3.24
CA PHE A 326 -4.79 -12.00 3.82
C PHE A 326 -4.79 -12.27 5.34
N SER A 327 -3.67 -12.07 6.03
CA SER A 327 -3.60 -12.36 7.46
C SER A 327 -4.44 -11.40 8.31
N SER A 328 -4.87 -11.88 9.48
CA SER A 328 -5.52 -11.06 10.52
C SER A 328 -6.84 -10.39 10.12
N ASN A 329 -7.58 -10.96 9.16
CA ASN A 329 -8.93 -10.54 8.81
C ASN A 329 -9.94 -11.36 9.62
N LYS A 330 -10.28 -10.90 10.82
CA LYS A 330 -11.04 -11.67 11.84
C LYS A 330 -12.42 -12.17 11.40
N GLN A 331 -13.01 -11.59 10.35
CA GLN A 331 -14.31 -12.00 9.80
C GLN A 331 -14.18 -12.76 8.48
N LEU A 332 -12.98 -12.90 7.91
CA LEU A 332 -12.78 -13.57 6.64
C LEU A 332 -12.95 -15.08 6.80
N ALA A 333 -14.11 -15.56 6.41
CA ALA A 333 -14.50 -16.96 6.48
C ALA A 333 -14.70 -17.62 5.12
N THR A 334 -14.86 -16.84 4.05
CA THR A 334 -15.25 -17.34 2.75
C THR A 334 -14.35 -16.81 1.62
N ILE A 335 -13.82 -17.75 0.85
CA ILE A 335 -13.19 -17.49 -0.45
C ILE A 335 -13.98 -18.29 -1.48
N GLU A 336 -14.59 -17.60 -2.44
CA GLU A 336 -15.39 -18.28 -3.48
C GLU A 336 -14.49 -19.16 -4.35
N ASN A 337 -15.04 -20.30 -4.78
CA ASN A 337 -14.32 -21.24 -5.63
C ASN A 337 -13.88 -20.56 -6.93
N GLY A 338 -12.56 -20.63 -7.19
CA GLY A 338 -11.96 -20.00 -8.36
C GLY A 338 -11.45 -18.57 -8.12
N ALA A 339 -11.45 -18.05 -6.89
CA ALA A 339 -10.88 -16.74 -6.57
C ALA A 339 -9.36 -16.66 -6.88
N PHE A 340 -8.63 -17.75 -6.66
CA PHE A 340 -7.17 -17.84 -6.92
C PHE A 340 -6.83 -18.72 -8.15
N MET A 341 -7.83 -19.06 -8.97
CA MET A 341 -7.57 -19.82 -10.19
C MET A 341 -6.85 -18.95 -11.24
N GLY A 342 -5.89 -19.57 -11.95
CA GLY A 342 -5.18 -18.88 -13.02
C GLY A 342 -4.01 -18.01 -12.55
N LEU A 343 -3.44 -18.27 -11.37
CA LEU A 343 -2.27 -17.59 -10.82
C LEU A 343 -1.02 -18.49 -10.93
N PRO A 344 -0.36 -18.58 -12.10
CA PRO A 344 0.72 -19.53 -12.34
C PRO A 344 2.00 -19.21 -11.56
N ASN A 345 2.15 -17.95 -11.16
CA ASN A 345 3.35 -17.48 -10.47
C ASN A 345 3.19 -17.42 -8.94
N LEU A 346 2.01 -17.77 -8.40
CA LEU A 346 1.78 -17.70 -6.96
C LEU A 346 2.70 -18.68 -6.20
N ARG A 347 3.46 -18.13 -5.26
CA ARG A 347 4.44 -18.86 -4.42
C ARG A 347 4.15 -18.75 -2.94
N ASN A 348 3.63 -17.61 -2.50
CA ASN A 348 3.42 -17.32 -1.08
C ASN A 348 1.97 -17.00 -0.84
N LEU A 349 1.31 -17.79 0.03
CA LEU A 349 -0.07 -17.61 0.43
C LEU A 349 -0.16 -17.57 1.95
N ILE A 350 -0.46 -16.40 2.50
CA ILE A 350 -0.53 -16.13 3.93
C ILE A 350 -1.98 -15.82 4.29
N MET A 351 -2.61 -16.72 5.05
CA MET A 351 -4.01 -16.61 5.49
C MET A 351 -4.15 -16.87 6.99
N ARG A 352 -3.10 -16.52 7.74
CA ARG A 352 -3.05 -16.66 9.19
C ARG A 352 -4.09 -15.78 9.88
N ASN A 353 -4.64 -16.28 11.03
CA ASN A 353 -5.45 -15.47 11.95
C ASN A 353 -6.72 -14.89 11.29
N ASN A 354 -7.45 -15.76 10.58
CA ASN A 354 -8.75 -15.47 9.98
C ASN A 354 -9.86 -16.32 10.61
N ALA A 355 -11.03 -16.38 9.98
CA ALA A 355 -12.19 -17.16 10.44
C ALA A 355 -12.44 -18.43 9.60
N PHE A 356 -11.43 -18.96 8.91
CA PHE A 356 -11.59 -20.15 8.08
C PHE A 356 -11.80 -21.41 8.93
N THR A 357 -12.89 -22.11 8.67
CA THR A 357 -13.18 -23.41 9.30
C THR A 357 -12.71 -24.58 8.45
N SER A 358 -12.49 -24.36 7.16
CA SER A 358 -11.97 -25.35 6.20
C SER A 358 -11.30 -24.66 5.02
N PHE A 359 -10.47 -25.40 4.29
CA PHE A 359 -9.87 -24.98 3.03
C PHE A 359 -10.22 -25.98 1.93
N ALA A 360 -10.55 -25.48 0.74
CA ALA A 360 -10.85 -26.34 -0.40
C ALA A 360 -9.55 -26.77 -1.10
N GLU A 361 -9.41 -28.05 -1.45
CA GLU A 361 -8.26 -28.57 -2.19
C GLU A 361 -8.14 -27.90 -3.58
N ALA A 362 -9.28 -27.61 -4.23
CA ALA A 362 -9.33 -26.96 -5.54
C ALA A 362 -9.19 -25.42 -5.50
N MET A 363 -8.89 -24.81 -4.35
CA MET A 363 -8.83 -23.35 -4.20
C MET A 363 -7.61 -22.76 -4.93
N VAL A 364 -6.48 -23.45 -4.89
CA VAL A 364 -5.20 -23.06 -5.47
C VAL A 364 -4.38 -24.32 -5.76
N THR A 365 -3.36 -24.21 -6.61
CA THR A 365 -2.37 -25.30 -6.82
C THR A 365 -1.41 -25.34 -5.64
N TRP A 366 -1.85 -25.96 -4.53
CA TRP A 366 -1.15 -25.98 -3.24
C TRP A 366 0.29 -26.50 -3.33
N GLN A 367 0.53 -27.41 -4.27
CA GLN A 367 1.85 -28.04 -4.47
C GLN A 367 2.90 -27.06 -4.98
N GLU A 368 2.50 -26.05 -5.72
CA GLU A 368 3.36 -25.03 -6.33
C GLU A 368 3.76 -23.92 -5.34
N LEU A 369 3.03 -23.78 -4.24
CA LEU A 369 3.31 -22.76 -3.24
C LEU A 369 4.62 -23.09 -2.49
N GLN A 370 5.45 -22.09 -2.28
CA GLN A 370 6.69 -22.19 -1.49
C GLN A 370 6.41 -21.92 0.00
N GLN A 371 5.60 -20.92 0.28
CA GLN A 371 5.19 -20.55 1.63
C GLN A 371 3.67 -20.65 1.77
N ILE A 372 3.23 -21.36 2.84
CA ILE A 372 1.82 -21.47 3.22
C ILE A 372 1.74 -21.19 4.72
N ASP A 373 0.94 -20.19 5.10
CA ASP A 373 0.62 -19.94 6.51
C ASP A 373 -0.90 -19.90 6.70
N LEU A 374 -1.43 -20.93 7.34
CA LEU A 374 -2.85 -21.12 7.67
C LEU A 374 -3.07 -21.14 9.18
N THR A 375 -2.10 -20.76 9.98
CA THR A 375 -2.15 -20.79 11.44
C THR A 375 -3.23 -19.88 12.00
N GLU A 376 -3.65 -20.13 13.23
CA GLU A 376 -4.63 -19.30 13.95
C GLU A 376 -6.00 -19.17 13.23
N ASN A 377 -6.40 -20.18 12.46
CA ASN A 377 -7.74 -20.30 11.93
C ASN A 377 -8.56 -21.31 12.76
N PRO A 378 -9.88 -21.12 12.93
CA PRO A 378 -10.74 -22.04 13.70
C PRO A 378 -11.08 -23.31 12.91
N LEU A 379 -10.06 -24.08 12.52
CA LEU A 379 -10.20 -25.23 11.63
C LEU A 379 -11.05 -26.34 12.25
N VAL A 380 -12.02 -26.83 11.49
CA VAL A 380 -12.81 -28.02 11.82
C VAL A 380 -12.09 -29.26 11.28
N CYS A 381 -11.53 -30.07 12.19
CA CYS A 381 -10.74 -31.22 11.83
C CYS A 381 -11.62 -32.48 11.66
N GLU A 382 -12.05 -32.69 10.45
CA GLU A 382 -12.79 -33.86 9.98
C GLU A 382 -12.04 -34.49 8.80
N CYS A 383 -12.59 -35.60 8.25
CA CYS A 383 -11.95 -36.28 7.11
C CYS A 383 -11.71 -35.39 5.88
N SER A 384 -12.47 -34.32 5.73
CA SER A 384 -12.34 -33.32 4.66
C SER A 384 -11.00 -32.57 4.65
N VAL A 385 -10.26 -32.55 5.77
CA VAL A 385 -8.94 -31.89 5.89
C VAL A 385 -7.76 -32.86 5.80
N LEU A 386 -7.99 -34.14 5.50
CA LEU A 386 -6.93 -35.15 5.40
C LEU A 386 -5.87 -34.78 4.35
N TRP A 387 -6.31 -34.27 3.19
CA TRP A 387 -5.41 -33.80 2.13
C TRP A 387 -4.50 -32.66 2.61
N LEU A 388 -5.02 -31.74 3.42
CA LEU A 388 -4.26 -30.61 3.98
C LEU A 388 -3.21 -31.11 4.99
N LYS A 389 -3.55 -32.09 5.83
CA LYS A 389 -2.60 -32.76 6.71
C LYS A 389 -1.43 -33.33 5.93
N GLU A 390 -1.71 -34.08 4.85
CA GLU A 390 -0.69 -34.68 3.99
C GLU A 390 0.21 -33.64 3.32
N LEU A 391 -0.40 -32.52 2.86
CA LEU A 391 0.33 -31.39 2.28
C LEU A 391 1.31 -30.77 3.30
N LEU A 392 0.83 -30.46 4.50
CA LEU A 392 1.62 -29.81 5.55
C LEU A 392 2.73 -30.73 6.10
N ALA A 393 2.45 -32.03 6.23
CA ALA A 393 3.43 -33.01 6.68
C ALA A 393 4.66 -33.10 5.77
N ARG A 394 4.47 -32.96 4.46
CA ARG A 394 5.57 -32.99 3.48
C ARG A 394 6.46 -31.74 3.55
N ARG A 395 6.00 -30.64 4.12
CA ARG A 395 6.66 -29.33 4.07
C ARG A 395 7.36 -28.91 5.34
N ASN A 396 7.18 -29.66 6.44
CA ASN A 396 7.68 -29.29 7.78
C ASN A 396 7.32 -27.84 8.19
N THR A 397 6.13 -27.38 7.74
CA THR A 397 5.66 -26.00 7.95
C THR A 397 4.76 -25.90 9.18
N SER A 398 4.46 -24.65 9.54
CA SER A 398 3.76 -24.17 10.71
C SER A 398 2.63 -25.08 11.25
N HIS A 399 2.54 -25.19 12.57
CA HIS A 399 1.55 -25.99 13.25
C HIS A 399 0.15 -25.38 13.10
N VAL A 400 -0.66 -25.97 12.24
CA VAL A 400 -2.10 -25.66 12.14
C VAL A 400 -2.82 -26.51 13.17
N ASN A 401 -3.54 -25.87 14.10
CA ASN A 401 -4.27 -26.53 15.18
C ASN A 401 -5.76 -26.63 14.86
N CYS A 402 -6.38 -27.69 15.37
CA CYS A 402 -7.82 -27.88 15.27
C CYS A 402 -8.58 -27.03 16.31
N ALA A 403 -9.67 -26.37 15.91
CA ALA A 403 -10.57 -25.70 16.83
C ALA A 403 -11.75 -26.59 17.22
N SER A 404 -12.16 -27.52 16.36
CA SER A 404 -13.22 -28.49 16.61
C SER A 404 -12.98 -29.77 15.82
N PRO A 405 -13.64 -30.89 16.17
CA PRO A 405 -14.54 -31.10 17.31
C PRO A 405 -13.81 -31.07 18.66
N ALA A 406 -14.56 -30.99 19.78
CA ALA A 406 -14.00 -30.85 21.14
C ALA A 406 -12.88 -31.84 21.51
N PRO A 407 -12.91 -33.13 21.13
CA PRO A 407 -11.81 -34.06 21.42
C PRO A 407 -10.49 -33.73 20.70
N LEU A 408 -10.53 -32.95 19.62
CA LEU A 408 -9.37 -32.58 18.79
C LEU A 408 -8.94 -31.13 18.99
N LYS A 409 -9.66 -30.37 19.82
CA LYS A 409 -9.36 -28.98 20.09
C LYS A 409 -7.91 -28.78 20.52
N ASP A 410 -7.26 -27.79 19.97
CA ASP A 410 -5.86 -27.38 20.20
C ASP A 410 -4.80 -28.42 19.81
N LYS A 411 -5.18 -29.56 19.22
CA LYS A 411 -4.24 -30.55 18.70
C LYS A 411 -3.72 -30.12 17.33
N PRO A 412 -2.40 -30.26 17.07
CA PRO A 412 -1.84 -30.00 15.75
C PRO A 412 -2.39 -30.98 14.70
N LEU A 413 -2.84 -30.49 13.56
CA LEU A 413 -3.41 -31.31 12.48
C LEU A 413 -2.46 -32.38 11.99
N ASN A 414 -1.15 -32.12 11.95
CA ASN A 414 -0.13 -33.06 11.50
C ASN A 414 0.05 -34.27 12.44
N SER A 415 -0.36 -34.18 13.71
CA SER A 415 -0.27 -35.28 14.69
C SER A 415 -1.46 -36.25 14.66
N LEU A 416 -2.55 -35.92 13.93
CA LEU A 416 -3.78 -36.70 13.91
C LEU A 416 -3.73 -37.84 12.89
N GLY A 417 -4.32 -39.02 13.23
CA GLY A 417 -4.52 -40.13 12.30
C GLY A 417 -5.82 -40.00 11.47
N SER A 418 -5.98 -40.87 10.49
CA SER A 418 -7.22 -41.01 9.72
C SER A 418 -8.43 -41.39 10.60
N ASP A 419 -8.15 -42.15 11.65
CA ASP A 419 -9.17 -42.59 12.61
C ASP A 419 -9.63 -41.47 13.52
N ASP A 420 -8.72 -40.60 13.98
CA ASP A 420 -9.00 -39.37 14.72
C ASP A 420 -9.91 -38.45 13.92
N LEU A 421 -9.65 -38.31 12.61
CA LEU A 421 -10.43 -37.50 11.68
C LEU A 421 -11.77 -38.17 11.26
N SER A 422 -12.10 -39.32 11.82
CA SER A 422 -13.36 -40.09 11.54
C SER A 422 -13.55 -40.45 10.05
N CYS A 423 -12.46 -40.66 9.30
CA CYS A 423 -12.51 -40.90 7.84
C CYS A 423 -13.27 -42.21 7.50
N ALA A 424 -13.16 -43.24 8.30
CA ALA A 424 -13.92 -44.50 8.11
C ALA A 424 -15.44 -44.26 8.06
N LYS A 425 -15.98 -43.46 8.96
CA LYS A 425 -17.41 -43.07 8.97
C LYS A 425 -17.80 -42.20 7.80
N TYR A 426 -16.92 -41.34 7.35
CA TYR A 426 -17.15 -40.45 6.20
C TYR A 426 -17.27 -41.25 4.89
N TYR A 427 -16.36 -42.20 4.63
CA TYR A 427 -16.41 -43.03 3.43
C TYR A 427 -17.63 -43.94 3.40
N THR A 428 -18.01 -44.53 4.55
CA THR A 428 -19.22 -45.36 4.66
C THR A 428 -20.48 -44.56 4.35
N ARG A 429 -20.59 -43.35 4.84
CA ARG A 429 -21.72 -42.44 4.54
C ARG A 429 -21.76 -42.02 3.08
N GLN A 430 -20.64 -41.71 2.48
CA GLN A 430 -20.56 -41.38 1.04
C GLN A 430 -20.97 -42.57 0.15
N GLN A 431 -20.48 -43.76 0.45
CA GLN A 431 -20.86 -44.98 -0.28
C GLN A 431 -22.35 -45.26 -0.16
N ALA A 432 -22.97 -45.06 1.01
CA ALA A 432 -24.39 -45.18 1.21
C ALA A 432 -25.20 -44.16 0.38
N ILE A 433 -24.76 -42.92 0.28
CA ILE A 433 -25.42 -41.88 -0.54
C ILE A 433 -25.29 -42.23 -2.03
N VAL A 434 -24.12 -42.61 -2.51
CA VAL A 434 -23.92 -43.01 -3.92
C VAL A 434 -24.75 -44.23 -4.26
N GLY A 435 -24.79 -45.24 -3.36
CA GLY A 435 -25.65 -46.42 -3.53
C GLY A 435 -27.14 -46.09 -3.56
N ALA A 436 -27.60 -45.17 -2.70
CA ALA A 436 -28.99 -44.72 -2.73
C ALA A 436 -29.34 -43.95 -4.02
N VAL A 437 -28.47 -43.03 -4.47
CA VAL A 437 -28.68 -42.29 -5.75
C VAL A 437 -28.72 -43.27 -6.91
N PHE A 438 -27.75 -44.21 -6.97
CA PHE A 438 -27.74 -45.25 -8.04
C PHE A 438 -28.99 -46.11 -7.99
N GLY A 439 -29.44 -46.58 -6.80
CA GLY A 439 -30.67 -47.33 -6.62
C GLY A 439 -31.89 -46.55 -7.10
N CYS A 440 -32.00 -45.25 -6.73
CA CYS A 440 -33.09 -44.39 -7.19
C CYS A 440 -33.10 -44.19 -8.72
N THR A 441 -31.93 -44.01 -9.34
CA THR A 441 -31.82 -43.84 -10.79
C THR A 441 -32.21 -45.11 -11.52
N VAL A 442 -31.78 -46.30 -11.06
CA VAL A 442 -32.17 -47.59 -11.67
C VAL A 442 -33.68 -47.83 -11.50
N ALA A 443 -34.25 -47.54 -10.32
CA ALA A 443 -35.68 -47.65 -10.07
C ALA A 443 -36.49 -46.71 -10.98
N PHE A 444 -36.01 -45.48 -11.20
CA PHE A 444 -36.63 -44.51 -12.11
C PHE A 444 -36.61 -44.99 -13.54
N ILE A 445 -35.49 -45.52 -14.02
CA ILE A 445 -35.38 -46.08 -15.39
C ILE A 445 -36.30 -47.29 -15.54
N ALA A 446 -36.33 -48.20 -14.55
CA ALA A 446 -37.23 -49.34 -14.58
C ALA A 446 -38.71 -48.92 -14.62
N LEU A 447 -39.08 -47.90 -13.84
CA LEU A 447 -40.42 -47.33 -13.86
C LEU A 447 -40.78 -46.75 -15.24
N MET A 448 -39.85 -46.00 -15.83
CA MET A 448 -40.03 -45.44 -17.19
C MET A 448 -40.19 -46.52 -18.25
N LEU A 449 -39.41 -47.62 -18.17
CA LEU A 449 -39.53 -48.77 -19.06
C LEU A 449 -40.86 -49.50 -18.86
N LEU A 450 -41.33 -49.69 -17.63
CA LEU A 450 -42.62 -50.26 -17.30
C LEU A 450 -43.78 -49.39 -17.84
N LEU A 451 -43.70 -48.10 -17.66
CA LEU A 451 -44.66 -47.15 -18.23
C LEU A 451 -44.64 -47.20 -19.76
N ALA A 452 -43.48 -47.22 -20.41
CA ALA A 452 -43.33 -47.37 -21.84
C ALA A 452 -43.93 -48.71 -22.31
N TYR A 453 -43.68 -49.82 -21.61
CA TYR A 453 -44.27 -51.14 -21.90
C TYR A 453 -45.79 -51.15 -21.74
N ARG A 454 -46.30 -50.59 -20.61
CA ARG A 454 -47.74 -50.53 -20.32
C ARG A 454 -48.49 -49.63 -21.32
N PHE A 455 -47.88 -48.56 -21.72
CA PHE A 455 -48.44 -47.60 -22.69
C PHE A 455 -48.00 -47.83 -24.15
N ARG A 456 -47.24 -48.91 -24.45
CA ARG A 456 -46.68 -49.19 -25.79
C ARG A 456 -47.70 -49.12 -26.92
N LYS A 457 -48.93 -49.62 -26.65
CA LYS A 457 -50.01 -49.58 -27.67
C LYS A 457 -50.49 -48.13 -27.93
N ARG A 458 -50.57 -47.29 -26.85
CA ARG A 458 -50.96 -45.87 -27.00
C ARG A 458 -49.83 -45.06 -27.59
N LEU A 459 -48.57 -45.34 -27.21
CA LEU A 459 -47.39 -44.66 -27.77
C LEU A 459 -47.23 -45.00 -29.26
N HIS A 460 -47.43 -46.27 -29.63
CA HIS A 460 -47.35 -46.69 -31.07
C HIS A 460 -48.45 -46.05 -31.92
N HIS A 461 -49.64 -45.88 -31.32
CA HIS A 461 -50.75 -45.21 -32.03
C HIS A 461 -50.46 -43.67 -32.11
N SER A 462 -49.90 -43.08 -31.09
CA SER A 462 -49.54 -41.66 -31.11
C SER A 462 -48.36 -41.36 -32.01
N LEU A 463 -47.32 -42.19 -32.00
CA LEU A 463 -46.17 -42.08 -32.92
C LEU A 463 -46.59 -42.34 -34.39
N LYS A 464 -47.48 -43.31 -34.59
CA LYS A 464 -48.03 -43.57 -35.95
C LYS A 464 -48.86 -42.38 -36.44
N LYS A 465 -49.60 -41.72 -35.55
CA LYS A 465 -50.41 -40.54 -35.90
C LYS A 465 -49.51 -39.33 -36.20
N THR A 466 -48.39 -39.20 -35.53
CA THR A 466 -47.40 -38.11 -35.74
C THR A 466 -46.57 -38.37 -37.04
N PHE A 467 -46.25 -39.63 -37.33
CA PHE A 467 -45.55 -40.01 -38.58
C PHE A 467 -46.43 -39.82 -39.75
N TRP A 468 -47.74 -40.28 -39.70
CA TRP A 468 -48.70 -40.10 -40.77
C TRP A 468 -49.06 -38.63 -41.02
N ASN A 469 -49.15 -37.81 -40.00
CA ASN A 469 -49.34 -36.37 -40.18
C ASN A 469 -48.12 -35.71 -40.84
N LYS A 470 -46.90 -36.23 -40.65
CA LYS A 470 -45.70 -35.71 -41.31
C LYS A 470 -45.63 -36.11 -42.76
N GLU A 471 -46.12 -37.33 -43.12
CA GLU A 471 -46.19 -37.80 -44.54
C GLU A 471 -47.32 -37.11 -45.32
N THR A 472 -48.44 -36.80 -44.67
CA THR A 472 -49.55 -36.08 -45.32
C THR A 472 -49.26 -34.60 -45.52
N VAL A 473 -48.46 -33.96 -44.64
CA VAL A 473 -48.02 -32.61 -44.86
C VAL A 473 -46.99 -32.53 -45.98
N ASN A 474 -46.03 -33.47 -46.06
CA ASN A 474 -45.07 -33.51 -47.15
C ASN A 474 -45.70 -33.84 -48.50
N ARG A 475 -46.84 -34.59 -48.54
CA ARG A 475 -47.55 -34.91 -49.79
C ARG A 475 -48.37 -33.72 -50.29
N LYS A 476 -48.93 -32.91 -49.40
CA LYS A 476 -49.64 -31.67 -49.76
C LYS A 476 -48.70 -30.58 -50.25
N ASP A 477 -47.52 -30.48 -49.67
CA ASP A 477 -46.53 -29.51 -50.14
C ASP A 477 -45.91 -29.89 -51.49
N LEU A 478 -45.79 -31.18 -51.82
CA LEU A 478 -45.33 -31.65 -53.12
C LEU A 478 -46.40 -31.50 -54.20
N GLU A 479 -47.69 -31.62 -53.87
CA GLU A 479 -48.80 -31.40 -54.79
C GLU A 479 -49.00 -29.90 -55.07
N TYR A 480 -48.74 -29.04 -54.11
CA TYR A 480 -48.78 -27.59 -54.28
C TYR A 480 -47.62 -27.06 -55.15
N GLN A 481 -46.43 -27.67 -55.06
CA GLN A 481 -45.31 -27.34 -55.95
C GLN A 481 -45.48 -27.84 -57.38
N LYS A 482 -46.27 -28.90 -57.60
CA LYS A 482 -46.55 -29.43 -58.96
C LYS A 482 -47.58 -28.60 -59.69
N THR A 483 -48.47 -27.90 -58.98
CA THR A 483 -49.48 -27.03 -59.61
C THR A 483 -48.95 -25.65 -59.97
N PHE A 484 -47.76 -25.26 -59.45
CA PHE A 484 -47.15 -23.95 -59.75
C PHE A 484 -46.09 -24.01 -60.88
N SER A 485 -45.73 -25.18 -61.39
CA SER A 485 -44.72 -25.33 -62.44
C SER A 485 -45.24 -25.50 -63.87
N ASP A 486 -46.58 -25.58 -64.07
CA ASP A 486 -47.14 -25.86 -65.41
C ASP A 486 -47.83 -24.64 -66.07
N ASP A 487 -47.83 -23.44 -65.44
CA ASP A 487 -48.53 -22.28 -65.99
C ASP A 487 -47.66 -21.07 -66.36
N GLU A 488 -46.36 -21.25 -66.62
CA GLU A 488 -45.56 -20.14 -67.13
C GLU A 488 -44.87 -20.46 -68.48
N PHE A 489 -45.67 -20.56 -69.49
CA PHE A 489 -45.28 -20.31 -70.89
C PHE A 489 -46.43 -19.62 -71.57
N ILE A 490 -46.22 -18.44 -72.06
CA ILE A 490 -46.82 -17.71 -73.20
C ILE A 490 -47.14 -16.24 -72.87
N VAL A 491 -46.40 -15.42 -73.59
CA VAL A 491 -46.72 -14.17 -74.28
C VAL A 491 -46.45 -12.80 -73.66
N ARG A 492 -45.33 -12.23 -74.13
CA ARG A 492 -45.15 -11.01 -74.93
C ARG A 492 -45.80 -9.70 -74.49
N ASN A 493 -44.84 -8.76 -74.31
CA ASN A 493 -44.83 -7.37 -74.87
C ASN A 493 -46.11 -6.53 -74.79
N THR A 494 -46.04 -5.42 -74.16
CA THR A 494 -46.00 -4.09 -74.79
C THR A 494 -46.10 -2.98 -73.76
N ASN A 495 -45.15 -2.11 -73.84
CA ASN A 495 -45.21 -0.63 -73.80
C ASN A 495 -46.25 0.13 -72.97
N THR A 496 -45.71 1.10 -72.27
CA THR A 496 -45.97 2.57 -72.27
C THR A 496 -46.51 3.17 -70.99
N GLN A 497 -45.65 3.95 -70.43
CA GLN A 497 -45.79 5.38 -70.09
C GLN A 497 -46.81 5.85 -69.04
N HIS A 498 -46.27 6.61 -68.17
CA HIS A 498 -46.68 7.91 -67.69
C HIS A 498 -47.34 8.06 -66.28
N HIS A 499 -46.67 8.79 -65.52
CA HIS A 499 -47.01 9.99 -64.73
C HIS A 499 -47.29 9.87 -63.22
N THR A 500 -46.48 10.66 -62.57
CA THR A 500 -46.74 11.56 -61.43
C THR A 500 -46.84 10.97 -60.00
N GLY A 501 -45.92 11.48 -59.23
CA GLY A 501 -45.85 11.42 -57.76
C GLY A 501 -47.00 12.24 -57.10
N PRO A 502 -46.94 12.64 -55.87
CA PRO A 502 -45.85 12.54 -54.87
C PRO A 502 -46.33 12.21 -53.41
N HIS A 503 -45.39 12.27 -52.50
CA HIS A 503 -45.47 12.44 -51.04
C HIS A 503 -45.60 11.22 -50.12
N GLY A 504 -44.60 11.08 -49.28
CA GLY A 504 -44.75 11.27 -47.84
C GLY A 504 -44.25 10.13 -46.98
N HIS A 505 -43.22 10.44 -46.20
CA HIS A 505 -42.89 9.93 -44.87
C HIS A 505 -42.24 8.54 -44.69
N GLN A 506 -41.02 8.61 -44.19
CA GLN A 506 -40.31 7.68 -43.30
C GLN A 506 -41.21 7.15 -42.15
N PRO A 507 -40.89 6.02 -41.47
CA PRO A 507 -39.57 5.75 -40.93
C PRO A 507 -39.13 4.26 -40.82
N GLN A 508 -37.81 4.13 -40.57
CA GLN A 508 -37.12 3.21 -39.65
C GLN A 508 -37.32 1.68 -39.73
N GLN A 509 -36.22 1.04 -39.77
CA GLN A 509 -35.62 0.00 -38.93
C GLN A 509 -35.07 -1.21 -39.63
N GLN A 510 -33.79 -1.38 -39.39
CA GLN A 510 -33.09 -2.57 -38.87
C GLN A 510 -32.86 -3.78 -39.75
N GLN A 511 -31.62 -4.15 -39.62
CA GLN A 511 -31.04 -5.51 -39.50
C GLN A 511 -30.40 -6.15 -40.73
N GLN A 512 -29.11 -6.23 -40.58
CA GLN A 512 -28.33 -7.47 -40.35
C GLN A 512 -27.97 -8.32 -41.56
N GLN A 513 -26.71 -8.65 -41.50
CA GLN A 513 -26.07 -9.94 -41.78
C GLN A 513 -25.37 -10.15 -43.11
N GLN A 514 -24.07 -10.28 -42.94
CA GLN A 514 -23.24 -11.46 -43.22
C GLN A 514 -22.87 -11.76 -44.69
N GLN A 515 -21.63 -11.90 -44.87
CA GLN A 515 -20.80 -13.09 -45.23
C GLN A 515 -19.77 -12.79 -46.29
N GLN A 516 -18.52 -13.01 -45.89
CA GLN A 516 -17.52 -13.93 -46.43
C GLN A 516 -17.32 -13.97 -47.94
N HIS A 517 -16.07 -13.78 -48.36
CA HIS A 517 -15.23 -14.80 -49.00
C HIS A 517 -13.83 -14.29 -49.33
N HIS A 518 -12.85 -15.03 -48.83
CA HIS A 518 -11.60 -15.55 -49.40
C HIS A 518 -11.13 -14.97 -50.75
N HIS A 519 -9.84 -14.62 -50.85
CA HIS A 519 -8.84 -15.35 -51.64
C HIS A 519 -7.39 -14.83 -51.42
N HIS A 520 -6.53 -15.79 -51.10
CA HIS A 520 -5.14 -16.01 -51.42
C HIS A 520 -4.49 -15.12 -52.48
N HIS A 521 -3.23 -14.68 -52.20
CA HIS A 521 -2.03 -15.04 -52.98
C HIS A 521 -0.75 -14.46 -52.35
N GLN A 522 0.15 -15.34 -51.97
CA GLN A 522 1.61 -15.20 -52.02
C GLN A 522 2.05 -15.63 -53.44
N PRO A 523 3.31 -15.55 -53.94
CA PRO A 523 4.59 -15.20 -53.31
C PRO A 523 5.61 -14.45 -54.21
N GLN A 524 6.86 -14.42 -53.71
CA GLN A 524 8.18 -14.50 -54.39
C GLN A 524 9.05 -13.26 -54.57
N HIS A 525 10.21 -13.34 -53.84
CA HIS A 525 11.61 -13.32 -54.28
C HIS A 525 12.16 -12.18 -55.14
N HIS A 526 13.27 -11.57 -54.66
CA HIS A 526 14.64 -11.55 -55.22
C HIS A 526 15.57 -10.72 -54.31
N ASN A 527 16.53 -11.29 -53.73
CA ASN A 527 17.97 -11.57 -53.94
C ASN A 527 18.77 -10.54 -54.76
N SER A 528 19.83 -10.01 -54.14
CA SER A 528 21.23 -9.88 -54.62
C SER A 528 21.96 -8.87 -53.73
N GLN A 529 22.93 -9.31 -52.93
CA GLN A 529 24.35 -9.54 -53.20
C GLN A 529 25.13 -8.27 -53.50
N GLN A 530 26.09 -8.05 -52.65
CA GLN A 530 27.56 -7.99 -52.69
C GLN A 530 28.11 -6.56 -52.70
N HIS A 531 29.12 -6.16 -51.99
CA HIS A 531 30.49 -6.54 -51.81
C HIS A 531 31.22 -5.61 -50.83
N ASN A 532 31.98 -6.22 -49.93
CA ASN A 532 33.41 -6.10 -49.63
C ASN A 532 34.04 -4.80 -49.07
N GLN A 533 34.66 -5.06 -47.88
CA GLN A 533 36.10 -4.92 -47.55
C GLN A 533 36.59 -3.51 -47.16
N HIS A 534 37.19 -3.25 -46.04
CA HIS A 534 38.47 -3.67 -45.46
C HIS A 534 38.74 -2.92 -44.14
N HIS A 535 39.29 -3.68 -43.19
CA HIS A 535 40.34 -3.39 -42.22
C HIS A 535 40.27 -2.24 -41.22
N GLY A 536 40.47 -2.63 -39.98
CA GLY A 536 41.21 -1.86 -38.99
C GLY A 536 40.73 -2.17 -37.57
N GLY A 537 41.36 -3.16 -36.95
CA GLY A 537 41.16 -3.49 -35.55
C GLY A 537 41.72 -2.46 -34.59
N VAL A 538 41.27 -2.46 -33.34
CA VAL A 538 42.05 -2.45 -32.10
C VAL A 538 41.08 -2.51 -30.92
N GLN A 539 41.10 -3.65 -30.21
CA GLN A 539 41.06 -3.94 -28.76
C GLN A 539 40.15 -3.10 -27.82
N HIS A 540 39.17 -3.81 -27.24
CA HIS A 540 39.01 -4.23 -25.82
C HIS A 540 39.44 -3.23 -24.72
N HIS A 541 38.53 -2.75 -23.87
CA HIS A 541 38.38 -3.26 -22.52
C HIS A 541 37.20 -2.59 -21.77
N SER A 542 36.41 -3.45 -21.14
CA SER A 542 35.79 -3.37 -19.81
C SER A 542 34.69 -2.32 -19.53
N GLN A 543 33.47 -2.81 -19.56
CA GLN A 543 32.50 -2.51 -18.50
C GLN A 543 31.73 -3.79 -18.18
N PRO A 544 31.89 -4.32 -16.97
CA PRO A 544 30.78 -4.66 -16.11
C PRO A 544 31.14 -4.51 -14.61
N GLN A 545 31.37 -3.32 -14.11
CA GLN A 545 31.52 -3.10 -12.66
C GLN A 545 30.47 -2.17 -12.04
N GLN A 546 29.74 -1.42 -12.82
CA GLN A 546 28.71 -0.53 -12.27
C GLN A 546 27.42 -1.24 -11.84
N HIS A 547 27.08 -2.39 -12.45
CA HIS A 547 25.87 -3.14 -12.05
C HIS A 547 26.00 -3.92 -10.72
N LYS A 548 27.22 -4.31 -10.33
CA LYS A 548 27.46 -5.00 -9.05
C LYS A 548 27.46 -4.03 -7.85
N GLN A 549 27.88 -2.80 -8.02
CA GLN A 549 27.85 -1.82 -6.93
C GLN A 549 26.42 -1.33 -6.62
N GLN A 550 25.55 -1.21 -7.62
CA GLN A 550 24.15 -0.87 -7.37
C GLN A 550 23.38 -1.99 -6.65
N HIS A 551 23.70 -3.27 -6.93
CA HIS A 551 23.05 -4.39 -6.25
C HIS A 551 23.51 -4.53 -4.78
N HIS A 552 24.77 -4.22 -4.47
CA HIS A 552 25.27 -4.21 -3.09
C HIS A 552 24.71 -3.03 -2.27
N HIS A 553 24.49 -1.88 -2.90
CA HIS A 553 23.87 -0.73 -2.23
C HIS A 553 22.39 -0.99 -1.91
N LEU A 554 21.65 -1.66 -2.79
CA LEU A 554 20.26 -2.05 -2.55
C LEU A 554 20.12 -3.12 -1.45
N GLN A 555 21.01 -4.09 -1.41
CA GLN A 555 21.01 -5.13 -0.36
C GLN A 555 21.38 -4.59 1.02
N ASN A 556 22.36 -3.68 1.10
CA ASN A 556 22.71 -3.01 2.35
C ASN A 556 21.61 -2.06 2.82
N PHE A 557 20.90 -1.43 1.90
CA PHE A 557 19.77 -0.54 2.19
C PHE A 557 18.56 -1.33 2.71
N GLN A 558 18.27 -2.50 2.13
CA GLN A 558 17.21 -3.39 2.65
C GLN A 558 17.55 -3.97 4.04
N GLN A 559 18.81 -4.30 4.32
CA GLN A 559 19.23 -4.73 5.65
C GLN A 559 19.15 -3.59 6.68
N HIS A 560 19.42 -2.35 6.28
CA HIS A 560 19.31 -1.19 7.16
C HIS A 560 17.83 -0.86 7.50
N ILE A 561 16.92 -1.02 6.54
CA ILE A 561 15.47 -0.88 6.77
C ILE A 561 14.93 -1.98 7.68
N GLN A 562 15.36 -3.24 7.51
CA GLN A 562 14.98 -4.32 8.40
C GLN A 562 15.52 -4.14 9.82
N GLN A 563 16.72 -3.61 9.98
CA GLN A 563 17.26 -3.28 11.30
C GLN A 563 16.55 -2.10 11.97
N GLN A 564 16.13 -1.08 11.21
CA GLN A 564 15.32 0.03 11.75
C GLN A 564 13.90 -0.42 12.11
N GLN A 565 13.28 -1.32 11.34
CA GLN A 565 11.97 -1.89 11.67
C GLN A 565 12.02 -2.78 12.93
N HIS A 566 13.11 -3.53 13.13
CA HIS A 566 13.32 -4.29 14.37
C HIS A 566 13.61 -3.39 15.59
N GLN A 567 14.26 -2.25 15.40
CA GLN A 567 14.48 -1.28 16.50
C GLN A 567 13.19 -0.51 16.84
N HIS A 568 12.31 -0.21 15.87
CA HIS A 568 11.00 0.37 16.15
C HIS A 568 10.08 -0.60 16.90
N HIS A 569 10.03 -1.87 16.52
CA HIS A 569 9.26 -2.89 17.26
C HIS A 569 9.81 -3.15 18.68
N SER A 570 11.12 -3.03 18.88
CA SER A 570 11.72 -3.18 20.22
C SER A 570 11.44 -1.97 21.12
N ASN A 571 11.39 -0.75 20.58
CA ASN A 571 11.08 0.46 21.33
C ASN A 571 9.58 0.58 21.66
N ASP A 572 8.69 0.14 20.77
CA ASP A 572 7.25 0.09 21.05
C ASP A 572 6.91 -0.94 22.12
N HIS A 573 7.60 -2.08 22.18
CA HIS A 573 7.47 -3.04 23.28
C HIS A 573 8.00 -2.50 24.62
N HIS A 574 9.01 -1.62 24.61
CA HIS A 574 9.51 -1.01 25.86
C HIS A 574 8.60 0.14 26.32
N MET A 575 7.95 0.86 25.43
CA MET A 575 6.98 1.91 25.77
C MET A 575 5.64 1.33 26.24
N MET A 576 5.20 0.17 25.74
CA MET A 576 4.02 -0.53 26.24
C MET A 576 4.22 -1.20 27.60
N MET A 577 5.45 -1.51 28.01
CA MET A 577 5.72 -2.03 29.37
C MET A 577 5.84 -0.94 30.45
N MET A 578 5.91 0.34 30.09
CA MET A 578 5.92 1.44 31.06
C MET A 578 4.55 2.07 31.32
N MET A 579 3.49 1.64 30.64
CA MET A 579 2.10 2.00 30.96
C MET A 579 1.35 0.79 31.55
N ALA A 580 1.82 0.31 32.69
CA ALA A 580 0.99 -0.54 33.55
C ALA A 580 -0.11 0.34 34.17
N PRO A 581 -1.38 -0.08 34.14
CA PRO A 581 -2.45 0.66 34.82
C PRO A 581 -2.16 0.72 36.31
N ALA A 582 -2.36 1.90 36.89
CA ALA A 582 -2.24 2.10 38.33
C ALA A 582 -3.08 1.07 39.09
N PRO A 583 -2.59 0.53 40.21
CA PRO A 583 -3.36 -0.42 41.01
C PRO A 583 -4.65 0.25 41.51
N PRO A 584 -5.75 -0.50 41.62
CA PRO A 584 -7.01 0.02 42.14
C PRO A 584 -6.85 0.50 43.56
N PRO A 585 -7.54 1.58 43.98
CA PRO A 585 -7.47 2.07 45.35
C PRO A 585 -7.97 1.00 46.35
N PRO A 586 -7.41 0.97 47.58
CA PRO A 586 -7.82 -0.01 48.60
C PRO A 586 -9.29 0.20 49.01
N PRO A 587 -10.00 -0.86 49.37
CA PRO A 587 -11.38 -0.76 49.80
C PRO A 587 -11.50 0.03 51.11
N PRO A 588 -12.61 0.79 51.29
CA PRO A 588 -12.82 1.55 52.52
C PRO A 588 -13.02 0.59 53.73
N PRO A 589 -12.63 1.00 54.93
CA PRO A 589 -12.77 0.15 56.13
C PRO A 589 -14.23 -0.09 56.50
N PRO A 590 -14.57 -1.23 57.17
CA PRO A 590 -15.93 -1.58 57.52
C PRO A 590 -16.49 -0.64 58.59
N LEU A 591 -17.68 -0.12 58.32
CA LEU A 591 -18.49 0.65 59.30
C LEU A 591 -19.05 -0.27 60.37
N HIS A 592 -18.74 0.05 61.63
CA HIS A 592 -19.36 -0.59 62.81
C HIS A 592 -20.86 -0.30 62.88
N HIS A 593 -21.65 -1.34 63.06
CA HIS A 593 -23.04 -1.26 63.42
C HIS A 593 -23.25 -0.63 64.78
N GLY A 594 -23.98 0.46 64.78
CA GLY A 594 -24.58 1.04 65.99
C GLY A 594 -26.07 1.23 65.73
N THR A 595 -26.85 0.43 66.42
CA THR A 595 -28.30 0.55 66.53
C THR A 595 -28.71 1.87 67.14
N TYR A 596 -29.69 2.58 66.54
CA TYR A 596 -30.78 3.24 67.27
C TYR A 596 -31.94 3.64 66.31
N SER A 597 -33.11 3.55 66.84
CA SER A 597 -34.50 3.52 66.53
C SER A 597 -35.11 4.77 65.89
N HIS A 598 -36.13 4.52 65.04
CA HIS A 598 -37.37 5.29 64.77
C HIS A 598 -37.38 6.83 64.65
N HIS A 599 -37.83 7.38 63.52
CA HIS A 599 -39.19 7.99 63.36
C HIS A 599 -39.33 8.67 61.97
N ASN A 600 -40.48 8.33 61.34
CA ASN A 600 -41.42 9.07 60.49
C ASN A 600 -41.00 9.95 59.28
N GLN A 601 -41.54 9.49 58.14
CA GLN A 601 -42.42 10.23 57.19
C GLN A 601 -41.93 11.53 56.56
N HIS A 602 -41.83 11.59 55.27
CA HIS A 602 -42.73 12.23 54.31
C HIS A 602 -42.10 12.26 52.91
N LEU A 603 -42.85 11.70 51.99
CA LEU A 603 -43.12 12.14 50.61
C LEU A 603 -42.49 13.45 50.16
N TYR A 604 -41.80 13.42 49.00
CA TYR A 604 -42.10 14.31 47.89
C TYR A 604 -41.29 13.92 46.64
N GLN A 605 -41.99 13.49 45.58
CA GLN A 605 -41.58 13.72 44.18
C GLN A 605 -41.96 15.15 43.79
N PRO A 606 -41.20 15.81 42.88
CA PRO A 606 -41.86 16.52 41.81
C PRO A 606 -41.14 16.39 40.44
N GLN A 607 -41.88 16.09 39.46
CA GLN A 607 -42.38 16.79 38.27
C GLN A 607 -41.37 17.68 37.52
N GLN A 608 -41.26 17.32 36.24
CA GLN A 608 -40.82 18.22 35.12
C GLN A 608 -41.77 19.43 34.96
N PRO A 609 -41.31 20.49 34.28
CA PRO A 609 -42.22 21.20 33.39
C PRO A 609 -41.68 21.36 31.95
N ARG A 610 -42.69 21.25 31.08
CA ARG A 610 -42.68 21.56 29.65
C ARG A 610 -43.06 23.04 29.41
N HIS A 611 -42.62 23.55 28.21
CA HIS A 611 -43.25 24.61 27.38
C HIS A 611 -43.10 26.06 27.83
N GLN A 612 -42.96 27.07 26.98
CA GLN A 612 -43.32 27.42 25.62
C GLN A 612 -42.80 28.84 25.29
N ASN A 613 -42.44 29.06 24.02
CA ASN A 613 -42.64 30.27 23.19
C ASN A 613 -42.57 31.68 23.76
N THR A 614 -41.75 32.58 23.14
CA THR A 614 -42.21 33.62 22.20
C THR A 614 -41.10 34.62 21.87
N MET A 615 -40.99 34.95 20.58
CA MET A 615 -40.28 36.15 20.09
C MET A 615 -41.06 37.41 20.47
N PRO A 616 -40.44 38.64 20.44
CA PRO A 616 -40.51 39.39 19.21
C PRO A 616 -39.31 40.31 18.85
N HIS A 617 -39.31 40.66 17.60
CA HIS A 617 -38.62 41.68 16.83
C HIS A 617 -38.23 43.01 17.49
N ARG A 618 -37.08 43.61 17.04
CA ARG A 618 -36.96 44.87 16.29
C ARG A 618 -35.50 45.29 16.11
N ASN A 619 -35.08 45.44 14.87
CA ASN A 619 -34.63 46.67 14.15
C ASN A 619 -33.62 47.55 14.92
N ASP A 620 -32.44 47.84 14.40
CA ASP A 620 -32.16 48.80 13.34
C ASP A 620 -30.66 48.87 12.99
N LYS A 621 -30.43 49.27 11.80
CA LYS A 621 -29.23 49.47 10.96
C LYS A 621 -28.34 50.67 11.39
N PRO A 622 -27.40 51.15 10.54
CA PRO A 622 -25.98 50.87 10.54
C PRO A 622 -25.08 52.14 10.45
N ILE A 623 -23.72 51.91 10.18
CA ILE A 623 -22.73 52.82 9.52
C ILE A 623 -21.98 53.82 10.45
N PRO A 624 -20.74 54.33 10.12
CA PRO A 624 -19.78 53.97 9.08
C PRO A 624 -18.26 53.91 9.49
N VAL A 625 -17.48 53.38 8.58
CA VAL A 625 -16.11 53.71 8.11
C VAL A 625 -15.46 54.99 8.65
N THR A 626 -14.20 54.90 9.03
CA THR A 626 -13.07 55.69 8.51
C THR A 626 -11.71 55.14 9.02
N GLU A 627 -10.88 54.99 8.05
CA GLU A 627 -9.45 55.05 7.91
C GLU A 627 -8.63 55.68 9.06
N LEU A 628 -7.57 54.98 9.41
CA LEU A 628 -6.19 55.46 9.29
C LEU A 628 -5.23 54.25 9.37
#